data_8bc11ebf8d026e43711bb06925806ff9
#
_entry.id   8bc11ebf8d026e43711bb06925806ff9
#
_cell.length_a   1.000
_cell.length_b   1.000
_cell.length_c   1.000
_cell.angle_alpha   90.00
_cell.angle_beta   90.00
_cell.angle_gamma   90.00
#
_symmetry.space_group_name_H-M   'P 1'
#
loop_
_entity.id
_entity.type
_entity.pdbx_description
1 polymer ?
#
loop_
_entity_poly.entity_id
_entity_poly.type
_entity_poly.pdbx_seq_one_letter_code
_entity_poly.pdbx_strand_id
1 'polypeptide(L)'
;MKKVLIGLGALVLLIVGSFGALIASAFAGNAPIVDGSEPAPGVRQVKDGFVSMFVLDAGEGQVALIDAGTDPEGKAILAELARRKLGPDAVKAIFLTHGHGDHLAAVHLFPKADVYGFGAEAPLMDGTAGPRGPIVRFFGKKDSGVRFTHLLADGETTTVGSLTVKSFLIPGHTQGSAAYLARGVLFLGDSAAATNEGTIKGAVWAFSDDSAQARLH
;
A
#
# COMPACT_ATOMS: atom_id res chain seq x y z
N MET A 1 8.48 -47.73 5.51
CA MET A 1 8.22 -46.65 4.55
C MET A 1 6.89 -45.92 4.77
N LYS A 2 5.71 -46.58 4.81
CA LYS A 2 4.41 -45.89 5.05
C LYS A 2 4.35 -45.05 6.31
N LYS A 3 4.83 -45.54 7.46
CA LYS A 3 4.82 -44.78 8.74
C LYS A 3 5.71 -43.53 8.71
N VAL A 4 6.85 -43.57 7.97
CA VAL A 4 7.74 -42.42 7.80
C VAL A 4 7.08 -41.35 6.88
N LEU A 5 6.41 -41.78 5.82
CA LEU A 5 5.67 -40.88 4.93
C LEU A 5 4.49 -40.21 5.64
N ILE A 6 3.77 -40.94 6.51
CA ILE A 6 2.67 -40.38 7.32
C ILE A 6 3.23 -39.37 8.32
N GLY A 7 4.34 -39.70 9.01
CA GLY A 7 4.99 -38.76 9.92
C GLY A 7 5.49 -37.50 9.26
N LEU A 8 6.09 -37.60 8.05
CA LEU A 8 6.53 -36.45 7.27
C LEU A 8 5.36 -35.59 6.82
N GLY A 9 4.26 -36.20 6.36
CA GLY A 9 3.04 -35.48 5.99
C GLY A 9 2.42 -34.73 7.18
N ALA A 10 2.35 -35.34 8.35
CA ALA A 10 1.86 -34.69 9.56
C ALA A 10 2.75 -33.51 9.99
N LEU A 11 4.07 -33.66 9.87
CA LEU A 11 5.01 -32.57 10.18
C LEU A 11 4.83 -31.38 9.22
N VAL A 12 4.69 -31.64 7.93
CA VAL A 12 4.45 -30.59 6.93
C VAL A 12 3.14 -29.85 7.22
N LEU A 13 2.05 -30.58 7.53
CA LEU A 13 0.77 -29.97 7.89
C LEU A 13 0.86 -29.11 9.16
N LEU A 14 1.61 -29.56 10.15
CA LEU A 14 1.87 -28.80 11.39
C LEU A 14 2.64 -27.52 11.09
N ILE A 15 3.67 -27.56 10.26
CA ILE A 15 4.47 -26.38 9.88
C ILE A 15 3.59 -25.38 9.10
N VAL A 16 2.86 -25.85 8.09
CA VAL A 16 1.97 -25.01 7.29
C VAL A 16 0.86 -24.40 8.14
N GLY A 17 0.24 -25.19 9.02
CA GLY A 17 -0.79 -24.74 9.93
C GLY A 17 -0.28 -23.68 10.92
N SER A 18 0.89 -23.95 11.53
CA SER A 18 1.53 -22.99 12.46
C SER A 18 1.92 -21.68 11.76
N PHE A 19 2.45 -21.76 10.53
CA PHE A 19 2.78 -20.58 9.74
C PHE A 19 1.52 -19.79 9.37
N GLY A 20 0.45 -20.47 8.93
CA GLY A 20 -0.85 -19.83 8.65
C GLY A 20 -1.44 -19.14 9.89
N ALA A 21 -1.37 -19.78 11.06
CA ALA A 21 -1.80 -19.19 12.32
C ALA A 21 -0.97 -17.95 12.71
N LEU A 22 0.34 -17.99 12.49
CA LEU A 22 1.24 -16.88 12.75
C LEU A 22 0.87 -15.67 11.87
N ILE A 23 0.66 -15.89 10.55
CA ILE A 23 0.22 -14.84 9.62
C ILE A 23 -1.14 -14.29 10.05
N ALA A 24 -2.12 -15.15 10.34
CA ALA A 24 -3.43 -14.71 10.79
C ALA A 24 -3.35 -13.87 12.08
N SER A 25 -2.47 -14.23 13.01
CA SER A 25 -2.25 -13.47 14.24
C SER A 25 -1.68 -12.08 14.00
N ALA A 26 -0.87 -11.91 12.96
CA ALA A 26 -0.28 -10.61 12.59
C ALA A 26 -1.34 -9.58 12.18
N PHE A 27 -2.46 -10.06 11.61
CA PHE A 27 -3.61 -9.22 11.20
C PHE A 27 -4.77 -9.24 12.21
N ALA A 28 -4.64 -9.99 13.31
CA ALA A 28 -5.70 -10.07 14.31
C ALA A 28 -6.01 -8.69 14.89
N GLY A 29 -7.31 -8.40 15.02
CA GLY A 29 -7.81 -7.12 15.53
C GLY A 29 -7.74 -5.95 14.54
N ASN A 30 -7.25 -6.13 13.30
CA ASN A 30 -7.36 -5.08 12.29
C ASN A 30 -8.83 -4.84 11.94
N ALA A 31 -9.20 -3.57 11.79
CA ALA A 31 -10.51 -3.21 11.27
C ALA A 31 -10.63 -3.67 9.80
N PRO A 32 -11.82 -4.11 9.37
CA PRO A 32 -12.05 -4.47 7.97
C PRO A 32 -11.96 -3.22 7.08
N ILE A 33 -11.45 -3.41 5.86
CA ILE A 33 -11.52 -2.39 4.83
C ILE A 33 -12.97 -2.24 4.39
N VAL A 34 -13.51 -1.03 4.52
CA VAL A 34 -14.90 -0.70 4.14
C VAL A 34 -14.88 -0.09 2.75
N ASP A 35 -15.14 -0.93 1.74
CA ASP A 35 -15.20 -0.47 0.36
C ASP A 35 -16.22 0.65 0.18
N GLY A 36 -15.81 1.71 -0.50
CA GLY A 36 -16.64 2.85 -0.79
C GLY A 36 -16.87 3.81 0.37
N SER A 37 -16.18 3.65 1.52
CA SER A 37 -16.25 4.64 2.61
C SER A 37 -15.69 5.99 2.17
N GLU A 38 -16.22 7.05 2.74
CA GLU A 38 -15.81 8.44 2.49
C GLU A 38 -15.35 9.08 3.81
N PRO A 39 -14.06 8.90 4.20
CA PRO A 39 -13.57 9.46 5.46
C PRO A 39 -13.56 10.98 5.50
N ALA A 40 -13.58 11.63 4.34
CA ALA A 40 -13.76 13.07 4.20
C ALA A 40 -14.41 13.39 2.85
N PRO A 41 -15.02 14.58 2.66
CA PRO A 41 -15.60 15.00 1.39
C PRO A 41 -14.57 14.92 0.25
N GLY A 42 -14.90 14.17 -0.82
CA GLY A 42 -14.04 13.98 -1.98
C GLY A 42 -12.89 12.99 -1.76
N VAL A 43 -12.88 12.23 -0.66
CA VAL A 43 -11.95 11.13 -0.40
C VAL A 43 -12.72 9.83 -0.35
N ARG A 44 -12.46 8.91 -1.26
CA ARG A 44 -13.14 7.62 -1.28
C ARG A 44 -12.16 6.45 -1.16
N GLN A 45 -12.42 5.59 -0.20
CA GLN A 45 -11.70 4.35 -0.02
C GLN A 45 -12.18 3.33 -1.05
N VAL A 46 -11.24 2.65 -1.69
CA VAL A 46 -11.47 1.58 -2.65
C VAL A 46 -10.75 0.34 -2.16
N LYS A 47 -11.47 -0.75 -2.02
CA LYS A 47 -10.91 -2.04 -1.61
C LYS A 47 -10.45 -2.84 -2.82
N ASP A 48 -9.22 -3.33 -2.77
CA ASP A 48 -8.70 -4.28 -3.74
C ASP A 48 -8.09 -5.48 -3.01
N GLY A 49 -8.85 -6.57 -2.93
CA GLY A 49 -8.47 -7.75 -2.16
C GLY A 49 -8.31 -7.43 -0.66
N PHE A 50 -7.08 -7.43 -0.19
CA PHE A 50 -6.71 -7.16 1.20
C PHE A 50 -6.05 -5.80 1.41
N VAL A 51 -5.92 -4.97 0.36
CA VAL A 51 -5.37 -3.62 0.43
C VAL A 51 -6.43 -2.54 0.25
N SER A 52 -6.13 -1.36 0.74
CA SER A 52 -6.90 -0.14 0.58
C SER A 52 -6.18 0.81 -0.36
N MET A 53 -6.92 1.38 -1.28
CA MET A 53 -6.51 2.53 -2.08
C MET A 53 -7.48 3.68 -1.84
N PHE A 54 -7.09 4.89 -2.21
CA PHE A 54 -8.01 6.02 -2.11
C PHE A 54 -8.02 6.83 -3.40
N VAL A 55 -9.23 7.26 -3.80
CA VAL A 55 -9.46 8.18 -4.91
C VAL A 55 -9.85 9.53 -4.32
N LEU A 56 -9.01 10.54 -4.56
CA LEU A 56 -9.16 11.90 -4.05
C LEU A 56 -9.59 12.84 -5.19
N ASP A 57 -10.64 13.59 -4.98
CA ASP A 57 -11.09 14.63 -5.92
C ASP A 57 -10.06 15.77 -5.97
N ALA A 58 -9.59 16.08 -7.18
CA ALA A 58 -8.64 17.16 -7.44
C ALA A 58 -9.28 18.36 -8.20
N GLY A 59 -10.62 18.36 -8.33
CA GLY A 59 -11.35 19.40 -9.05
C GLY A 59 -11.38 19.20 -10.57
N GLU A 60 -12.31 19.84 -11.24
CA GLU A 60 -12.45 19.84 -12.71
C GLU A 60 -12.48 18.45 -13.36
N GLY A 61 -13.07 17.45 -12.66
CA GLY A 61 -13.10 16.07 -13.13
C GLY A 61 -11.75 15.35 -13.07
N GLN A 62 -10.78 15.91 -12.36
CA GLN A 62 -9.48 15.29 -12.10
C GLN A 62 -9.45 14.60 -10.73
N VAL A 63 -8.64 13.57 -10.61
CA VAL A 63 -8.43 12.85 -9.35
C VAL A 63 -6.94 12.56 -9.13
N ALA A 64 -6.58 12.38 -7.85
CA ALA A 64 -5.34 11.77 -7.43
C ALA A 64 -5.63 10.43 -6.75
N LEU A 65 -4.66 9.53 -6.78
CA LEU A 65 -4.71 8.25 -6.07
C LEU A 65 -3.71 8.22 -4.92
N ILE A 66 -4.08 7.55 -3.84
CA ILE A 66 -3.13 7.02 -2.86
C ILE A 66 -3.08 5.52 -3.09
N ASP A 67 -1.94 5.03 -3.54
CA ASP A 67 -1.68 3.66 -3.99
C ASP A 67 -2.54 3.22 -5.21
N ALA A 68 -2.16 2.08 -5.79
CA ALA A 68 -2.77 1.55 -7.02
C ALA A 68 -3.08 0.05 -6.94
N GLY A 69 -3.18 -0.51 -5.73
CA GLY A 69 -3.71 -1.83 -5.45
C GLY A 69 -2.85 -3.01 -5.86
N THR A 70 -3.44 -4.19 -5.72
CA THR A 70 -2.81 -5.49 -5.97
C THR A 70 -3.21 -6.12 -7.31
N ASP A 71 -4.36 -5.71 -7.88
CA ASP A 71 -4.83 -6.21 -9.19
C ASP A 71 -4.19 -5.41 -10.33
N PRO A 72 -3.32 -6.01 -11.17
CA PRO A 72 -2.74 -5.32 -12.31
C PRO A 72 -3.79 -4.91 -13.36
N GLU A 73 -4.96 -5.53 -13.40
CA GLU A 73 -6.06 -5.09 -14.27
C GLU A 73 -6.80 -3.88 -13.69
N GLY A 74 -6.55 -3.50 -12.44
CA GLY A 74 -7.07 -2.30 -11.77
C GLY A 74 -8.60 -2.25 -11.68
N LYS A 75 -9.27 -3.40 -11.63
CA LYS A 75 -10.73 -3.49 -11.71
C LYS A 75 -11.43 -2.60 -10.69
N ALA A 76 -10.93 -2.57 -9.45
CA ALA A 76 -11.55 -1.80 -8.39
C ALA A 76 -11.43 -0.27 -8.63
N ILE A 77 -10.25 0.23 -8.99
CA ILE A 77 -10.03 1.65 -9.31
C ILE A 77 -10.82 2.05 -10.54
N LEU A 78 -10.76 1.24 -11.62
CA LEU A 78 -11.47 1.54 -12.86
C LEU A 78 -12.99 1.55 -12.65
N ALA A 79 -13.53 0.66 -11.81
CA ALA A 79 -14.95 0.69 -11.45
C ALA A 79 -15.31 1.97 -10.69
N GLU A 80 -14.48 2.43 -9.76
CA GLU A 80 -14.70 3.69 -9.04
C GLU A 80 -14.62 4.90 -9.99
N LEU A 81 -13.65 4.94 -10.91
CA LEU A 81 -13.58 5.99 -11.92
C LEU A 81 -14.84 5.99 -12.81
N ALA A 82 -15.28 4.82 -13.27
CA ALA A 82 -16.50 4.70 -14.08
C ALA A 82 -17.75 5.16 -13.32
N ARG A 83 -17.87 4.85 -12.02
CA ARG A 83 -18.95 5.35 -11.14
C ARG A 83 -18.99 6.89 -11.10
N ARG A 84 -17.82 7.53 -11.16
CA ARG A 84 -17.68 8.99 -11.26
C ARG A 84 -17.82 9.52 -12.69
N LYS A 85 -18.07 8.66 -13.69
CA LYS A 85 -18.08 8.99 -15.12
C LYS A 85 -16.72 9.54 -15.59
N LEU A 86 -15.64 9.04 -15.02
CA LEU A 86 -14.26 9.37 -15.36
C LEU A 86 -13.57 8.19 -16.04
N GLY A 87 -12.57 8.47 -16.84
CA GLY A 87 -11.66 7.48 -17.41
C GLY A 87 -10.27 7.55 -16.76
N PRO A 88 -9.33 6.67 -17.16
CA PRO A 88 -7.95 6.67 -16.65
C PRO A 88 -7.22 8.00 -16.80
N ASP A 89 -7.49 8.76 -17.85
CA ASP A 89 -6.90 10.08 -18.12
C ASP A 89 -7.26 11.15 -17.07
N ALA A 90 -8.29 10.90 -16.26
CA ALA A 90 -8.66 11.78 -15.15
C ALA A 90 -7.68 11.69 -13.98
N VAL A 91 -6.94 10.59 -13.86
CA VAL A 91 -5.91 10.42 -12.82
C VAL A 91 -4.70 11.27 -13.20
N LYS A 92 -4.38 12.27 -12.38
CA LYS A 92 -3.27 13.20 -12.60
C LYS A 92 -2.07 12.93 -11.74
N ALA A 93 -2.27 12.29 -10.59
CA ALA A 93 -1.22 11.95 -9.65
C ALA A 93 -1.49 10.62 -8.95
N ILE A 94 -0.43 9.88 -8.67
CA ILE A 94 -0.45 8.69 -7.83
C ILE A 94 0.62 8.90 -6.76
N PHE A 95 0.20 8.95 -5.51
CA PHE A 95 1.08 9.03 -4.35
C PHE A 95 1.25 7.62 -3.79
N LEU A 96 2.43 7.03 -3.96
CA LEU A 96 2.72 5.68 -3.48
C LEU A 96 3.17 5.75 -2.01
N THR A 97 2.49 5.01 -1.15
CA THR A 97 2.88 4.91 0.25
C THR A 97 4.16 4.12 0.41
N HIS A 98 4.37 3.10 -0.43
CA HIS A 98 5.60 2.31 -0.46
C HIS A 98 5.66 1.41 -1.73
N GLY A 99 6.75 0.68 -1.91
CA GLY A 99 7.08 -0.05 -3.14
C GLY A 99 6.72 -1.53 -3.15
N HIS A 100 5.91 -2.04 -2.23
CA HIS A 100 5.42 -3.41 -2.33
C HIS A 100 4.42 -3.56 -3.49
N GLY A 101 4.46 -4.73 -4.15
CA GLY A 101 3.72 -4.97 -5.38
C GLY A 101 2.21 -4.82 -5.28
N ASP A 102 1.66 -5.01 -4.09
CA ASP A 102 0.24 -4.88 -3.79
C ASP A 102 -0.25 -3.43 -3.60
N HIS A 103 0.65 -2.46 -3.69
CA HIS A 103 0.33 -1.03 -3.64
C HIS A 103 0.56 -0.31 -4.98
N LEU A 104 1.18 -0.97 -5.96
CA LEU A 104 1.58 -0.33 -7.21
C LEU A 104 1.18 -1.10 -8.48
N ALA A 105 0.42 -2.21 -8.35
CA ALA A 105 0.16 -3.12 -9.46
C ALA A 105 -0.53 -2.46 -10.66
N ALA A 106 -1.48 -1.54 -10.44
CA ALA A 106 -2.23 -0.89 -11.51
C ALA A 106 -1.67 0.48 -11.94
N VAL A 107 -0.50 0.91 -11.46
CA VAL A 107 0.11 2.22 -11.85
C VAL A 107 0.23 2.35 -13.38
N HIS A 108 0.59 1.29 -14.08
CA HIS A 108 0.77 1.26 -15.52
C HIS A 108 -0.51 1.59 -16.34
N LEU A 109 -1.68 1.50 -15.72
CA LEU A 109 -2.96 1.87 -16.36
C LEU A 109 -3.15 3.40 -16.47
N PHE A 110 -2.32 4.18 -15.80
CA PHE A 110 -2.42 5.64 -15.71
C PHE A 110 -1.17 6.33 -16.27
N PRO A 111 -0.85 6.15 -17.56
CA PRO A 111 0.42 6.61 -18.14
C PRO A 111 0.57 8.14 -18.21
N LYS A 112 -0.52 8.88 -17.93
CA LYS A 112 -0.52 10.35 -17.89
C LYS A 112 -0.44 10.92 -16.48
N ALA A 113 -0.45 10.05 -15.47
CA ALA A 113 -0.34 10.45 -14.07
C ALA A 113 1.12 10.60 -13.65
N ASP A 114 1.40 11.66 -12.91
CA ASP A 114 2.66 11.75 -12.19
C ASP A 114 2.69 10.78 -11.01
N VAL A 115 3.82 10.12 -10.79
CA VAL A 115 4.02 9.16 -9.72
C VAL A 115 4.96 9.76 -8.68
N TYR A 116 4.45 9.93 -7.47
CA TYR A 116 5.12 10.57 -6.35
C TYR A 116 5.53 9.57 -5.27
N GLY A 117 6.70 9.76 -4.68
CA GLY A 117 7.17 9.01 -3.52
C GLY A 117 8.58 9.42 -3.10
N PHE A 118 9.09 8.81 -2.07
CA PHE A 118 10.43 9.13 -1.56
C PHE A 118 11.52 8.31 -2.25
N GLY A 119 12.64 8.94 -2.56
CA GLY A 119 13.76 8.31 -3.29
C GLY A 119 14.34 7.08 -2.59
N ALA A 120 14.21 6.97 -1.27
CA ALA A 120 14.63 5.80 -0.51
C ALA A 120 13.87 4.51 -0.88
N GLU A 121 12.70 4.62 -1.53
CA GLU A 121 11.88 3.51 -2.00
C GLU A 121 12.30 2.99 -3.38
N ALA A 122 12.97 3.81 -4.17
CA ALA A 122 13.32 3.46 -5.55
C ALA A 122 14.09 2.13 -5.69
N PRO A 123 15.07 1.77 -4.81
CA PRO A 123 15.77 0.50 -4.89
C PRO A 123 14.89 -0.74 -4.68
N LEU A 124 13.81 -0.63 -3.91
CA LEU A 124 12.84 -1.71 -3.77
C LEU A 124 12.00 -1.85 -5.05
N MET A 125 11.59 -0.74 -5.63
CA MET A 125 10.73 -0.71 -6.82
C MET A 125 11.46 -1.15 -8.09
N ASP A 126 12.75 -0.81 -8.25
CA ASP A 126 13.55 -1.17 -9.43
C ASP A 126 14.24 -2.53 -9.29
N GLY A 127 14.10 -3.19 -8.14
CA GLY A 127 14.67 -4.51 -7.88
C GLY A 127 16.18 -4.51 -7.59
N THR A 128 16.84 -3.35 -7.43
CA THR A 128 18.26 -3.28 -7.00
C THR A 128 18.41 -3.65 -5.53
N ALA A 129 17.39 -3.39 -4.70
CA ALA A 129 17.26 -3.96 -3.36
C ALA A 129 16.02 -4.86 -3.28
N GLY A 130 16.02 -5.80 -2.33
CA GLY A 130 14.85 -6.60 -1.99
C GLY A 130 14.26 -6.14 -0.65
N PRO A 131 13.01 -6.55 -0.36
CA PRO A 131 12.39 -6.31 0.94
C PRO A 131 13.17 -7.06 2.04
N ARG A 132 13.21 -6.50 3.27
CA ARG A 132 14.03 -7.01 4.37
C ARG A 132 13.23 -7.63 5.50
N GLY A 133 11.92 -7.43 5.51
CA GLY A 133 11.04 -7.97 6.54
C GLY A 133 11.13 -9.49 6.69
N PRO A 134 10.80 -10.04 7.85
CA PRO A 134 10.98 -11.47 8.17
C PRO A 134 10.38 -12.43 7.14
N ILE A 135 9.26 -12.07 6.53
CA ILE A 135 8.57 -12.88 5.52
C ILE A 135 8.83 -12.37 4.10
N VAL A 136 8.68 -11.06 3.87
CA VAL A 136 8.76 -10.51 2.51
C VAL A 136 10.15 -10.66 1.87
N ARG A 137 11.22 -10.79 2.67
CA ARG A 137 12.59 -11.05 2.17
C ARG A 137 12.69 -12.31 1.30
N PHE A 138 11.77 -13.25 1.46
CA PHE A 138 11.74 -14.48 0.65
C PHE A 138 11.10 -14.28 -0.72
N PHE A 139 10.47 -13.14 -0.99
CA PHE A 139 9.92 -12.82 -2.31
C PHE A 139 11.00 -12.35 -3.29
N GLY A 140 12.20 -12.06 -2.76
CA GLY A 140 13.37 -11.71 -3.58
C GLY A 140 13.29 -10.31 -4.18
N LYS A 141 14.25 -10.03 -5.05
CA LYS A 141 14.34 -8.78 -5.79
C LYS A 141 13.51 -8.89 -7.07
N LYS A 142 12.69 -7.90 -7.35
CA LYS A 142 11.88 -7.86 -8.56
C LYS A 142 11.71 -6.41 -9.01
N ASP A 143 12.05 -6.14 -10.28
CA ASP A 143 11.70 -4.87 -10.89
C ASP A 143 10.18 -4.82 -11.12
N SER A 144 9.52 -3.82 -10.53
CA SER A 144 8.09 -3.60 -10.69
C SER A 144 7.72 -2.96 -12.03
N GLY A 145 8.69 -2.40 -12.74
CA GLY A 145 8.47 -1.55 -13.91
C GLY A 145 7.97 -0.14 -13.58
N VAL A 146 7.63 0.15 -12.32
CA VAL A 146 7.16 1.47 -11.88
C VAL A 146 8.36 2.34 -11.49
N ARG A 147 8.30 3.62 -11.83
CA ARG A 147 9.29 4.62 -11.46
C ARG A 147 8.60 5.89 -10.99
N PHE A 148 9.19 6.57 -10.03
CA PHE A 148 8.74 7.91 -9.66
C PHE A 148 9.03 8.89 -10.79
N THR A 149 8.04 9.73 -11.13
CA THR A 149 8.26 10.91 -11.97
C THR A 149 8.69 12.09 -11.10
N HIS A 150 8.30 12.08 -9.81
CA HIS A 150 8.64 13.13 -8.83
C HIS A 150 9.12 12.51 -7.51
N LEU A 151 10.31 12.90 -7.09
CA LEU A 151 10.83 12.54 -5.78
C LEU A 151 10.46 13.61 -4.77
N LEU A 152 9.85 13.18 -3.68
CA LEU A 152 9.39 14.06 -2.60
C LEU A 152 10.50 14.32 -1.57
N ALA A 153 10.46 15.52 -0.99
CA ALA A 153 11.17 15.84 0.23
C ALA A 153 10.24 15.67 1.46
N ASP A 154 10.83 15.37 2.63
CA ASP A 154 10.04 15.27 3.87
C ASP A 154 9.40 16.62 4.21
N GLY A 155 8.09 16.60 4.53
CA GLY A 155 7.30 17.79 4.79
C GLY A 155 6.84 18.55 3.53
N GLU A 156 7.20 18.09 2.34
CA GLU A 156 6.82 18.73 1.08
C GLU A 156 5.30 18.77 0.90
N THR A 157 4.84 19.85 0.26
CA THR A 157 3.44 20.03 -0.11
C THR A 157 3.31 20.09 -1.63
N THR A 158 2.57 19.15 -2.19
CA THR A 158 2.26 19.04 -3.63
C THR A 158 0.84 19.49 -3.90
N THR A 159 0.61 20.20 -4.99
CA THR A 159 -0.73 20.60 -5.44
C THR A 159 -1.08 19.90 -6.76
N VAL A 160 -2.24 19.25 -6.80
CA VAL A 160 -2.80 18.57 -7.98
C VAL A 160 -4.20 19.13 -8.21
N GLY A 161 -4.39 19.97 -9.24
CA GLY A 161 -5.64 20.71 -9.39
C GLY A 161 -5.96 21.54 -8.15
N SER A 162 -7.10 21.27 -7.52
CA SER A 162 -7.51 21.90 -6.25
C SER A 162 -7.11 21.11 -4.99
N LEU A 163 -6.47 19.96 -5.16
CA LEU A 163 -6.04 19.10 -4.06
C LEU A 163 -4.64 19.47 -3.59
N THR A 164 -4.48 19.65 -2.29
CA THR A 164 -3.17 19.79 -1.64
C THR A 164 -2.85 18.55 -0.83
N VAL A 165 -1.65 17.99 -1.05
CA VAL A 165 -1.15 16.79 -0.37
C VAL A 165 0.17 17.15 0.33
N LYS A 166 0.23 16.97 1.63
CA LYS A 166 1.48 17.08 2.40
C LYS A 166 2.07 15.70 2.63
N SER A 167 3.34 15.53 2.34
CA SER A 167 4.07 14.26 2.35
C SER A 167 5.02 14.18 3.54
N PHE A 168 5.09 13.03 4.19
CA PHE A 168 6.00 12.76 5.30
C PHE A 168 6.73 11.45 5.06
N LEU A 169 8.04 11.44 5.26
CA LEU A 169 8.85 10.23 5.24
C LEU A 169 8.74 9.51 6.58
N ILE A 170 8.20 8.28 6.57
CA ILE A 170 7.96 7.48 7.79
C ILE A 170 8.59 6.08 7.63
N PRO A 171 9.93 5.97 7.57
CA PRO A 171 10.60 4.72 7.34
C PRO A 171 10.32 3.68 8.43
N GLY A 172 10.35 2.39 8.05
CA GLY A 172 10.16 1.29 8.98
C GLY A 172 9.41 0.12 8.36
N HIS A 173 8.21 0.32 7.80
CA HIS A 173 7.59 -0.73 7.00
C HIS A 173 8.46 -1.02 5.77
N THR A 174 8.82 0.00 5.01
CA THR A 174 9.95 0.01 4.07
C THR A 174 10.83 1.23 4.34
N GLN A 175 11.96 1.35 3.62
CA GLN A 175 12.90 2.46 3.85
C GLN A 175 12.38 3.80 3.32
N GLY A 176 11.51 3.78 2.33
CA GLY A 176 10.88 4.97 1.74
C GLY A 176 9.40 5.09 2.03
N SER A 177 8.88 4.38 3.03
CA SER A 177 7.48 4.47 3.43
C SER A 177 7.06 5.92 3.67
N ALA A 178 5.91 6.28 3.13
CA ALA A 178 5.34 7.63 3.16
C ALA A 178 4.00 7.67 3.88
N ALA A 179 3.76 8.77 4.59
CA ALA A 179 2.44 9.21 4.98
C ALA A 179 2.02 10.43 4.17
N TYR A 180 0.75 10.50 3.79
CA TYR A 180 0.18 11.62 3.06
C TYR A 180 -0.98 12.23 3.82
N LEU A 181 -0.97 13.55 4.00
CA LEU A 181 -2.07 14.29 4.60
C LEU A 181 -2.79 15.09 3.51
N ALA A 182 -4.04 14.77 3.27
CA ALA A 182 -4.88 15.49 2.33
C ALA A 182 -6.33 15.55 2.82
N ARG A 183 -7.02 16.67 2.64
CA ARG A 183 -8.42 16.88 3.06
C ARG A 183 -8.70 16.48 4.52
N GLY A 184 -7.71 16.64 5.42
CA GLY A 184 -7.82 16.27 6.83
C GLY A 184 -7.71 14.76 7.11
N VAL A 185 -7.43 13.93 6.11
CA VAL A 185 -7.20 12.49 6.24
C VAL A 185 -5.71 12.21 6.14
N LEU A 186 -5.19 11.40 7.06
CA LEU A 186 -3.80 10.90 7.04
C LEU A 186 -3.78 9.47 6.50
N PHE A 187 -3.10 9.26 5.38
CA PHE A 187 -2.93 7.97 4.72
C PHE A 187 -1.56 7.41 5.11
N LEU A 188 -1.52 6.26 5.75
CA LEU A 188 -0.31 5.69 6.34
C LEU A 188 0.21 4.45 5.59
N GLY A 189 -0.54 3.96 4.58
CA GLY A 189 -0.23 2.68 3.95
C GLY A 189 -0.09 1.58 5.00
N ASP A 190 0.91 0.73 4.84
CA ASP A 190 1.17 -0.40 5.73
C ASP A 190 2.03 -0.02 6.96
N SER A 191 2.34 1.26 7.13
CA SER A 191 3.06 1.74 8.32
C SER A 191 2.19 1.70 9.57
N ALA A 192 0.87 1.63 9.43
CA ALA A 192 -0.08 1.44 10.53
C ALA A 192 -1.37 0.78 10.05
N ALA A 193 -2.11 0.20 10.98
CA ALA A 193 -3.43 -0.38 10.73
C ALA A 193 -4.46 0.15 11.74
N ALA A 194 -5.68 0.41 11.29
CA ALA A 194 -6.80 0.66 12.18
C ALA A 194 -7.22 -0.64 12.87
N THR A 195 -7.66 -0.55 14.11
CA THR A 195 -8.18 -1.69 14.88
C THR A 195 -9.71 -1.66 14.96
N ASN A 196 -10.31 -2.80 15.31
CA ASN A 196 -11.75 -2.91 15.55
C ASN A 196 -12.24 -1.99 16.68
N GLU A 197 -11.34 -1.62 17.60
CA GLU A 197 -11.63 -0.71 18.72
C GLU A 197 -11.51 0.77 18.33
N GLY A 198 -11.21 1.08 17.06
CA GLY A 198 -11.04 2.46 16.57
C GLY A 198 -9.71 3.09 16.98
N THR A 199 -8.72 2.30 17.35
CA THR A 199 -7.35 2.74 17.63
C THR A 199 -6.42 2.45 16.45
N ILE A 200 -5.17 2.90 16.53
CA ILE A 200 -4.14 2.63 15.54
C ILE A 200 -3.12 1.69 16.17
N LYS A 201 -2.73 0.64 15.43
CA LYS A 201 -1.58 -0.18 15.74
C LYS A 201 -0.49 -0.02 14.68
N GLY A 202 0.77 -0.18 15.06
CA GLY A 202 1.90 -0.05 14.14
C GLY A 202 1.92 -1.11 13.03
N ALA A 203 2.85 -0.93 12.11
CA ALA A 203 3.09 -1.80 10.97
C ALA A 203 3.16 -3.29 11.35
N VAL A 204 2.68 -4.15 10.46
CA VAL A 204 2.73 -5.60 10.66
C VAL A 204 4.18 -6.08 10.59
N TRP A 205 4.74 -6.49 11.74
CA TRP A 205 6.15 -6.85 11.91
C TRP A 205 6.65 -7.89 10.90
N ALA A 206 5.79 -8.83 10.52
CA ALA A 206 6.13 -9.92 9.62
C ALA A 206 6.49 -9.46 8.20
N PHE A 207 5.95 -8.31 7.80
CA PHE A 207 6.09 -7.71 6.46
C PHE A 207 6.89 -6.41 6.47
N SER A 208 7.37 -5.97 7.62
CA SER A 208 8.10 -4.70 7.78
C SER A 208 9.59 -4.91 7.87
N ASP A 209 10.36 -4.03 7.23
CA ASP A 209 11.82 -4.02 7.24
C ASP A 209 12.37 -3.80 8.64
N ASP A 210 11.81 -2.83 9.37
CA ASP A 210 12.14 -2.48 10.75
C ASP A 210 10.88 -2.00 11.49
N SER A 211 10.25 -2.92 12.21
CA SER A 211 9.04 -2.60 12.98
C SER A 211 9.30 -1.75 14.21
N ALA A 212 10.54 -1.67 14.70
CA ALA A 212 10.92 -0.78 15.80
C ALA A 212 11.02 0.66 15.29
N GLN A 213 11.64 0.88 14.13
CA GLN A 213 11.70 2.18 13.47
C GLN A 213 10.29 2.69 13.13
N ALA A 214 9.41 1.83 12.57
CA ALA A 214 8.04 2.20 12.23
C ALA A 214 7.18 2.70 13.41
N ARG A 215 7.61 2.45 14.65
CA ARG A 215 6.90 2.92 15.86
C ARG A 215 7.36 4.28 16.35
N LEU A 216 8.40 4.85 15.74
CA LEU A 216 8.97 6.14 16.14
C LEU A 216 8.32 7.33 15.41
N HIS A 217 7.53 7.05 14.40
CA HIS A 217 6.82 8.00 13.55
C HIS A 217 5.31 7.94 13.77
#